data_4d1315bc3c345d0c2bf2fc7ab082bd2e
#
_entry.id   4d1315bc3c345d0c2bf2fc7ab082bd2e
#
_cell.length_a   1.000
_cell.length_b   1.000
_cell.length_c   1.000
_cell.angle_alpha   90.00
_cell.angle_beta   90.00
_cell.angle_gamma   90.00
#
_symmetry.space_group_name_H-M   'P 1'
#
loop_
_entity.id
_entity.type
_entity.pdbx_description
1 polymer ?
#
loop_
_entity_poly.entity_id
_entity_poly.type
_entity_poly.pdbx_seq_one_letter_code
_entity_poly.pdbx_strand_id
1 'polypeptide(L)'
;AVCRAAVLYSFRTLVDDKIPMNDGCLEPITIRIPAGSMLNPHYPAAVVAGNVETSQVVTDAIYGALGVQAGAQGTMNNLTFGNARHQYYETICGGSGAGPDFDGTDAVHTHMTNSRLTDPEVLEWRFPVVLEAFEVREGSGGAGRHHGGNGARRRLRFDEAMTVSLLSNRRRVPPFGLDGGEDGAVGRNWVERTDGT
;
A
#
# COMPACT_ATOMS: atom_id res chain seq x y z
N ALA A 1 3.73 4.67 -18.38
CA ALA A 1 4.91 4.62 -17.50
C ALA A 1 4.67 3.69 -16.30
N VAL A 2 3.65 3.92 -15.47
CA VAL A 2 3.40 3.19 -14.20
C VAL A 2 3.31 1.67 -14.37
N CYS A 3 2.50 1.19 -15.33
CA CYS A 3 2.36 -0.25 -15.57
C CYS A 3 3.68 -0.90 -15.99
N ARG A 4 4.49 -0.23 -16.83
CA ARG A 4 5.83 -0.74 -17.19
C ARG A 4 6.72 -0.88 -15.96
N ALA A 5 6.70 0.12 -15.06
CA ALA A 5 7.47 0.08 -13.82
C ALA A 5 7.01 -1.05 -12.90
N ALA A 6 5.69 -1.26 -12.73
CA ALA A 6 5.14 -2.35 -11.93
C ALA A 6 5.50 -3.73 -12.52
N VAL A 7 5.41 -3.89 -13.85
CA VAL A 7 5.82 -5.13 -14.53
C VAL A 7 7.32 -5.37 -14.34
N LEU A 8 8.16 -4.35 -14.57
CA LEU A 8 9.60 -4.44 -14.36
C LEU A 8 9.94 -4.86 -12.92
N TYR A 9 9.32 -4.20 -11.95
CA TYR A 9 9.48 -4.55 -10.53
C TYR A 9 9.11 -6.02 -10.28
N SER A 10 7.90 -6.43 -10.69
CA SER A 10 7.38 -7.78 -10.44
C SER A 10 8.29 -8.85 -11.02
N PHE A 11 8.67 -8.74 -12.28
CA PHE A 11 9.53 -9.74 -12.90
C PHE A 11 10.96 -9.69 -12.37
N ARG A 12 11.48 -8.50 -12.04
CA ARG A 12 12.81 -8.38 -11.46
C ARG A 12 12.93 -9.04 -10.09
N THR A 13 11.89 -8.99 -9.27
CA THR A 13 11.88 -9.67 -7.96
C THR A 13 11.81 -11.19 -8.06
N LEU A 14 11.35 -11.74 -9.20
CA LEU A 14 11.26 -13.18 -9.43
C LEU A 14 12.56 -13.77 -10.02
N VAL A 15 13.52 -12.92 -10.39
CA VAL A 15 14.81 -13.38 -10.93
C VAL A 15 15.82 -13.47 -9.80
N ASP A 16 16.27 -14.68 -9.52
CA ASP A 16 17.32 -14.96 -8.52
C ASP A 16 18.72 -14.76 -9.15
N ASP A 17 19.02 -13.53 -9.55
CA ASP A 17 20.33 -13.14 -10.09
C ASP A 17 20.60 -11.66 -9.85
N LYS A 18 21.87 -11.28 -9.81
CA LYS A 18 22.35 -9.90 -9.64
C LYS A 18 22.37 -9.15 -10.97
N ILE A 19 21.21 -9.02 -11.62
CA ILE A 19 21.08 -8.20 -12.82
C ILE A 19 20.65 -6.76 -12.46
N PRO A 20 21.11 -5.74 -13.18
CA PRO A 20 20.67 -4.38 -12.93
C PRO A 20 19.19 -4.19 -13.29
N MET A 21 18.48 -3.38 -12.48
CA MET A 21 17.09 -3.03 -12.75
C MET A 21 17.04 -1.91 -13.78
N ASN A 22 16.92 -2.25 -15.04
CA ASN A 22 16.83 -1.33 -16.17
C ASN A 22 15.89 -1.85 -17.28
N ASP A 23 15.72 -1.10 -18.35
CA ASP A 23 14.81 -1.45 -19.44
C ASP A 23 15.15 -2.77 -20.14
N GLY A 24 16.41 -3.23 -20.08
CA GLY A 24 16.82 -4.54 -20.61
C GLY A 24 16.06 -5.70 -19.96
N CYS A 25 15.64 -5.58 -18.70
CA CYS A 25 14.80 -6.60 -18.06
C CYS A 25 13.42 -6.74 -18.72
N LEU A 26 12.99 -5.77 -19.51
CA LEU A 26 11.70 -5.80 -20.22
C LEU A 26 11.82 -6.28 -21.66
N GLU A 27 13.01 -6.47 -22.21
CA GLU A 27 13.18 -6.91 -23.61
C GLU A 27 12.45 -8.22 -23.94
N PRO A 28 12.45 -9.26 -23.08
CA PRO A 28 11.72 -10.49 -23.34
C PRO A 28 10.22 -10.38 -23.07
N ILE A 29 9.71 -9.25 -22.56
CA ILE A 29 8.34 -9.10 -22.06
C ILE A 29 7.53 -8.19 -22.98
N THR A 30 6.46 -8.71 -23.57
CA THR A 30 5.50 -7.91 -24.35
C THR A 30 4.37 -7.42 -23.45
N ILE A 31 4.30 -6.12 -23.21
CA ILE A 31 3.24 -5.50 -22.41
C ILE A 31 2.18 -4.93 -23.35
N ARG A 32 0.96 -5.45 -23.25
CA ARG A 32 -0.20 -4.97 -24.05
C ARG A 32 -1.23 -4.36 -23.12
N ILE A 33 -1.49 -3.06 -23.27
CA ILE A 33 -2.46 -2.32 -22.47
C ILE A 33 -3.43 -1.63 -23.42
N PRO A 34 -4.74 -1.94 -23.39
CA PRO A 34 -5.71 -1.29 -24.27
C PRO A 34 -5.71 0.23 -24.11
N ALA A 35 -5.71 0.95 -25.22
CA ALA A 35 -5.85 2.40 -25.21
C ALA A 35 -7.22 2.81 -24.63
N GLY A 36 -7.28 3.92 -23.91
CA GLY A 36 -8.49 4.41 -23.24
C GLY A 36 -8.88 3.64 -21.97
N SER A 37 -8.13 2.60 -21.59
CA SER A 37 -8.35 1.91 -20.33
C SER A 37 -7.82 2.73 -19.15
N MET A 38 -8.21 2.33 -17.91
CA MET A 38 -7.68 2.92 -16.67
C MET A 38 -6.15 2.88 -16.61
N LEU A 39 -5.52 1.85 -17.17
CA LEU A 39 -4.07 1.68 -17.19
C LEU A 39 -3.36 2.44 -18.32
N ASN A 40 -4.12 2.88 -19.32
CA ASN A 40 -3.63 3.66 -20.47
C ASN A 40 -4.68 4.69 -20.92
N PRO A 41 -5.02 5.66 -20.05
CA PRO A 41 -6.08 6.63 -20.30
C PRO A 41 -5.67 7.64 -21.36
N HIS A 42 -6.67 8.24 -22.01
CA HIS A 42 -6.46 9.39 -22.90
C HIS A 42 -6.28 10.68 -22.10
N TYR A 43 -5.50 11.60 -22.64
CA TYR A 43 -5.42 12.96 -22.10
C TYR A 43 -6.82 13.65 -22.16
N PRO A 44 -7.25 14.38 -21.13
CA PRO A 44 -6.52 14.89 -19.95
C PRO A 44 -6.82 14.12 -18.63
N ALA A 45 -6.73 12.83 -18.60
CA ALA A 45 -7.04 12.05 -17.40
C ALA A 45 -6.08 12.36 -16.21
N ALA A 46 -6.64 12.39 -15.01
CA ALA A 46 -5.85 12.48 -13.78
C ALA A 46 -5.09 11.17 -13.54
N VAL A 47 -3.79 11.23 -13.30
CA VAL A 47 -2.92 10.04 -13.22
C VAL A 47 -2.10 9.93 -11.94
N VAL A 48 -2.21 10.87 -11.00
CA VAL A 48 -1.40 10.87 -9.77
C VAL A 48 -1.58 9.59 -8.93
N ALA A 49 -2.81 9.09 -8.84
CA ALA A 49 -3.11 7.82 -8.15
C ALA A 49 -2.52 6.59 -8.86
N GLY A 50 -2.05 6.72 -10.09
CA GLY A 50 -1.35 5.66 -10.79
C GLY A 50 -0.12 5.16 -10.06
N ASN A 51 0.66 6.07 -9.49
CA ASN A 51 1.87 5.73 -8.74
C ASN A 51 1.57 5.15 -7.34
N VAL A 52 0.60 5.71 -6.62
CA VAL A 52 0.38 5.40 -5.20
C VAL A 52 -0.67 4.32 -4.96
N GLU A 53 -1.52 4.02 -5.95
CA GLU A 53 -2.60 3.03 -5.85
C GLU A 53 -2.50 1.98 -6.97
N THR A 54 -2.59 2.39 -8.25
CA THR A 54 -2.65 1.46 -9.37
C THR A 54 -1.40 0.58 -9.47
N SER A 55 -0.21 1.13 -9.19
CA SER A 55 1.03 0.36 -9.22
C SER A 55 1.03 -0.80 -8.23
N GLN A 56 0.50 -0.57 -7.02
CA GLN A 56 0.37 -1.59 -5.98
C GLN A 56 -0.59 -2.71 -6.42
N VAL A 57 -1.75 -2.32 -6.94
CA VAL A 57 -2.77 -3.28 -7.40
C VAL A 57 -2.29 -4.08 -8.61
N VAL A 58 -1.56 -3.46 -9.54
CA VAL A 58 -0.97 -4.15 -10.71
C VAL A 58 0.06 -5.19 -10.25
N THR A 59 0.89 -4.86 -9.26
CA THR A 59 1.86 -5.81 -8.72
C THR A 59 1.16 -6.98 -8.02
N ASP A 60 0.18 -6.71 -7.15
CA ASP A 60 -0.65 -7.75 -6.52
C ASP A 60 -1.29 -8.67 -7.59
N ALA A 61 -1.85 -8.09 -8.65
CA ALA A 61 -2.51 -8.85 -9.71
C ALA A 61 -1.52 -9.75 -10.48
N ILE A 62 -0.30 -9.28 -10.74
CA ILE A 62 0.73 -10.08 -11.40
C ILE A 62 1.17 -11.23 -10.50
N TYR A 63 1.45 -10.97 -9.23
CA TYR A 63 1.88 -12.01 -8.30
C TYR A 63 0.78 -13.04 -8.05
N GLY A 64 -0.47 -12.60 -7.92
CA GLY A 64 -1.62 -13.49 -7.82
C GLY A 64 -1.81 -14.35 -9.07
N ALA A 65 -1.69 -13.76 -10.26
CA ALA A 65 -1.79 -14.50 -11.53
C ALA A 65 -0.67 -15.54 -11.73
N LEU A 66 0.51 -15.27 -11.17
CA LEU A 66 1.65 -16.20 -11.18
C LEU A 66 1.62 -17.19 -10.01
N GLY A 67 0.70 -17.05 -9.06
CA GLY A 67 0.61 -17.91 -7.88
C GLY A 67 1.79 -17.77 -6.92
N VAL A 68 2.50 -16.66 -6.95
CA VAL A 68 3.75 -16.49 -6.17
C VAL A 68 3.55 -15.75 -4.85
N GLN A 69 2.52 -14.89 -4.76
CA GLN A 69 2.21 -14.17 -3.54
C GLN A 69 0.74 -13.73 -3.49
N ALA A 70 0.12 -13.86 -2.34
CA ALA A 70 -1.23 -13.35 -2.06
C ALA A 70 -1.26 -11.81 -2.05
N GLY A 71 -2.46 -11.23 -2.08
CA GLY A 71 -2.65 -9.80 -2.10
C GLY A 71 -2.10 -9.10 -0.85
N ALA A 72 -1.41 -7.99 -1.06
CA ALA A 72 -0.96 -7.09 0.00
C ALA A 72 -1.98 -5.98 0.26
N GLN A 73 -1.58 -4.94 0.99
CA GLN A 73 -2.44 -3.77 1.27
C GLN A 73 -2.98 -3.05 0.02
N GLY A 74 -2.37 -3.22 -1.15
CA GLY A 74 -2.85 -2.70 -2.44
C GLY A 74 -2.92 -1.18 -2.56
N THR A 75 -2.25 -0.46 -1.68
CA THR A 75 -2.29 1.01 -1.55
C THR A 75 -1.08 1.49 -0.78
N MET A 76 -0.69 2.73 -0.97
CA MET A 76 0.30 3.37 -0.09
C MET A 76 -0.34 4.00 1.16
N ASN A 77 -1.68 3.93 1.30
CA ASN A 77 -2.41 4.54 2.42
C ASN A 77 -1.93 5.97 2.71
N ASN A 78 -2.05 6.85 1.72
CA ASN A 78 -1.56 8.22 1.82
C ASN A 78 -2.39 9.01 2.82
N LEU A 79 -1.79 9.42 3.91
CA LEU A 79 -2.36 10.32 4.91
C LEU A 79 -1.82 11.72 4.70
N THR A 80 -2.71 12.66 4.53
CA THR A 80 -2.39 14.09 4.47
C THR A 80 -3.19 14.81 5.53
N PHE A 81 -2.56 15.69 6.29
CA PHE A 81 -3.27 16.62 7.14
C PHE A 81 -2.63 18.00 7.14
N GLY A 82 -3.42 19.00 7.44
CA GLY A 82 -2.89 20.36 7.53
C GLY A 82 -3.94 21.43 7.70
N ASN A 83 -3.43 22.66 7.83
CA ASN A 83 -4.19 23.91 7.88
C ASN A 83 -3.38 25.03 7.20
N ALA A 84 -3.67 26.29 7.48
CA ALA A 84 -2.96 27.42 6.89
C ALA A 84 -1.45 27.49 7.28
N ARG A 85 -1.07 26.87 8.39
CA ARG A 85 0.31 26.91 8.94
C ARG A 85 1.11 25.64 8.73
N HIS A 86 0.42 24.49 8.78
CA HIS A 86 1.03 23.17 8.78
C HIS A 86 0.55 22.35 7.61
N GLN A 87 1.47 21.61 6.99
CA GLN A 87 1.14 20.64 5.95
C GLN A 87 2.01 19.39 6.16
N TYR A 88 1.37 18.25 6.17
CA TYR A 88 2.01 16.96 6.37
C TYR A 88 1.49 15.92 5.37
N TYR A 89 2.38 15.05 4.95
CA TYR A 89 2.07 13.90 4.11
C TYR A 89 2.92 12.71 4.54
N GLU A 90 2.29 11.55 4.61
CA GLU A 90 3.00 10.28 4.75
C GLU A 90 2.24 9.11 4.12
N THR A 91 2.94 7.99 4.00
CA THR A 91 2.36 6.69 3.66
C THR A 91 2.27 5.85 4.92
N ILE A 92 1.16 5.10 5.11
CA ILE A 92 1.00 4.20 6.25
C ILE A 92 1.17 2.76 5.78
N CYS A 93 2.05 2.01 6.44
CA CYS A 93 2.31 0.62 6.13
C CYS A 93 1.08 -0.27 6.39
N GLY A 94 1.02 -1.38 5.69
CA GLY A 94 0.07 -2.47 5.90
C GLY A 94 0.81 -3.77 6.16
N GLY A 95 0.26 -4.90 5.71
CA GLY A 95 0.95 -6.19 5.69
C GLY A 95 1.27 -6.63 4.27
N SER A 96 2.28 -7.46 4.09
CA SER A 96 2.55 -8.13 2.83
C SER A 96 1.74 -9.41 2.69
N GLY A 97 1.49 -9.85 1.45
CA GLY A 97 0.92 -11.15 1.19
C GLY A 97 1.86 -12.29 1.57
N ALA A 98 1.32 -13.46 1.89
CA ALA A 98 2.07 -14.69 2.03
C ALA A 98 2.37 -15.33 0.66
N GLY A 99 3.40 -16.15 0.60
CA GLY A 99 3.71 -16.98 -0.55
C GLY A 99 3.59 -18.48 -0.24
N PRO A 100 4.01 -19.34 -1.16
CA PRO A 100 3.86 -20.80 -1.00
C PRO A 100 4.72 -21.39 0.12
N ASP A 101 5.79 -20.71 0.53
CA ASP A 101 6.81 -21.17 1.47
C ASP A 101 7.22 -20.10 2.50
N PHE A 102 6.50 -18.98 2.58
CA PHE A 102 6.77 -17.90 3.52
C PHE A 102 5.50 -17.21 4.00
N ASP A 103 5.54 -16.70 5.22
CA ASP A 103 4.50 -15.85 5.79
C ASP A 103 4.66 -14.41 5.33
N GLY A 104 3.56 -13.66 5.29
CA GLY A 104 3.57 -12.23 5.09
C GLY A 104 4.22 -11.50 6.27
N THR A 105 4.83 -10.35 6.00
CA THR A 105 5.46 -9.51 7.01
C THR A 105 4.46 -8.48 7.52
N ASP A 106 4.40 -8.32 8.84
CA ASP A 106 3.54 -7.34 9.50
C ASP A 106 4.04 -5.91 9.32
N ALA A 107 3.12 -4.98 9.25
CA ALA A 107 3.36 -3.55 9.29
C ALA A 107 4.54 -3.08 8.41
N VAL A 108 4.59 -3.54 7.17
CA VAL A 108 5.66 -3.25 6.20
C VAL A 108 5.11 -2.50 4.99
N HIS A 109 5.89 -1.58 4.45
CA HIS A 109 5.61 -1.02 3.12
C HIS A 109 5.93 -2.06 2.04
N THR A 110 4.98 -2.28 1.14
CA THR A 110 5.06 -3.32 0.12
C THR A 110 5.32 -2.76 -1.28
N HIS A 111 5.86 -3.60 -2.15
CA HIS A 111 5.97 -3.41 -3.60
C HIS A 111 6.59 -2.07 -4.01
N MET A 112 5.79 -1.22 -4.66
CA MET A 112 6.23 0.06 -5.22
C MET A 112 6.40 1.18 -4.17
N THR A 113 6.12 0.89 -2.89
CA THR A 113 6.30 1.84 -1.79
C THR A 113 7.74 1.81 -1.30
N ASN A 114 8.40 2.94 -1.33
CA ASN A 114 9.78 3.10 -0.83
C ASN A 114 9.84 4.27 0.17
N SER A 115 9.03 4.20 1.21
CA SER A 115 8.89 5.23 2.23
C SER A 115 9.20 4.67 3.62
N ARG A 116 9.43 5.57 4.56
CA ARG A 116 9.50 5.28 5.99
C ARG A 116 8.52 6.19 6.72
N LEU A 117 8.11 5.78 7.90
CA LEU A 117 7.29 6.63 8.77
C LEU A 117 8.16 7.74 9.37
N THR A 118 7.53 8.88 9.62
CA THR A 118 8.13 9.92 10.46
C THR A 118 8.18 9.40 11.90
N ASP A 119 9.32 9.59 12.53
CA ASP A 119 9.49 9.29 13.95
C ASP A 119 8.45 10.03 14.78
N PRO A 120 7.77 9.37 15.75
CA PRO A 120 6.74 9.98 16.57
C PRO A 120 7.15 11.27 17.27
N GLU A 121 8.34 11.30 17.86
CA GLU A 121 8.86 12.48 18.56
C GLU A 121 9.06 13.66 17.59
N VAL A 122 9.58 13.38 16.39
CA VAL A 122 9.74 14.40 15.34
C VAL A 122 8.40 14.91 14.84
N LEU A 123 7.41 14.00 14.68
CA LEU A 123 6.07 14.37 14.26
C LEU A 123 5.42 15.34 15.26
N GLU A 124 5.42 14.98 16.54
CA GLU A 124 4.82 15.77 17.63
C GLU A 124 5.55 17.10 17.86
N TRP A 125 6.87 17.10 17.68
CA TRP A 125 7.66 18.33 17.79
C TRP A 125 7.35 19.33 16.66
N ARG A 126 7.08 18.84 15.46
CA ARG A 126 6.89 19.70 14.27
C ARG A 126 5.45 20.10 14.00
N PHE A 127 4.50 19.33 14.48
CA PHE A 127 3.07 19.51 14.20
C PHE A 127 2.25 19.44 15.49
N PRO A 128 1.14 20.19 15.60
CA PRO A 128 0.27 20.15 16.77
C PRO A 128 -0.62 18.88 16.73
N VAL A 129 0.03 17.75 16.87
CA VAL A 129 -0.59 16.42 16.91
C VAL A 129 0.09 15.55 17.97
N VAL A 130 -0.62 14.56 18.48
CA VAL A 130 -0.07 13.51 19.33
C VAL A 130 -0.34 12.16 18.70
N LEU A 131 0.68 11.33 18.57
CA LEU A 131 0.55 9.95 18.13
C LEU A 131 0.16 9.08 19.33
N GLU A 132 -1.14 8.86 19.53
CA GLU A 132 -1.66 8.08 20.66
C GLU A 132 -1.44 6.57 20.51
N ALA A 133 -1.40 6.06 19.28
CA ALA A 133 -1.07 4.66 19.00
C ALA A 133 -0.48 4.48 17.60
N PHE A 134 0.54 3.65 17.53
CA PHE A 134 1.04 3.04 16.30
C PHE A 134 1.45 1.60 16.62
N GLU A 135 0.67 0.66 16.17
CA GLU A 135 0.79 -0.74 16.57
C GLU A 135 0.38 -1.68 15.44
N VAL A 136 0.82 -2.93 15.52
CA VAL A 136 0.35 -4.00 14.64
C VAL A 136 -1.14 -4.25 14.90
N ARG A 137 -1.93 -4.30 13.83
CA ARG A 137 -3.35 -4.67 13.88
C ARG A 137 -3.47 -6.20 13.84
N GLU A 138 -3.33 -6.81 15.00
CA GLU A 138 -3.38 -8.25 15.16
C GLU A 138 -4.64 -8.88 14.53
N GLY A 139 -4.46 -10.04 13.88
CA GLY A 139 -5.54 -10.78 13.24
C GLY A 139 -6.08 -10.12 11.96
N SER A 140 -5.36 -9.17 11.36
CA SER A 140 -5.76 -8.53 10.11
C SER A 140 -5.15 -9.17 8.86
N GLY A 141 -4.13 -10.01 9.00
CA GLY A 141 -3.62 -10.88 7.93
C GLY A 141 -4.59 -12.04 7.66
N GLY A 142 -4.66 -12.49 6.42
CA GLY A 142 -5.45 -13.67 6.05
C GLY A 142 -4.84 -14.94 6.63
N ALA A 143 -5.67 -15.83 7.14
CA ALA A 143 -5.23 -17.13 7.65
C ALA A 143 -4.96 -18.12 6.50
N GLY A 144 -4.07 -19.07 6.74
CA GLY A 144 -3.73 -20.11 5.78
C GLY A 144 -2.60 -21.00 6.29
N ARG A 145 -2.05 -21.84 5.43
CA ARG A 145 -0.82 -22.58 5.72
C ARG A 145 0.33 -21.62 6.02
N HIS A 146 0.40 -20.53 5.26
CA HIS A 146 1.22 -19.35 5.51
C HIS A 146 0.28 -18.17 5.72
N HIS A 147 0.55 -17.36 6.74
CA HIS A 147 -0.32 -16.26 7.12
C HIS A 147 0.05 -14.97 6.37
N GLY A 148 -0.94 -14.24 5.90
CA GLY A 148 -0.73 -12.87 5.42
C GLY A 148 -0.26 -11.97 6.58
N GLY A 149 0.58 -10.98 6.26
CA GLY A 149 1.06 -10.02 7.25
C GLY A 149 -0.06 -9.12 7.79
N ASN A 150 0.01 -8.81 9.07
CA ASN A 150 -0.91 -7.89 9.73
C ASN A 150 -0.66 -6.44 9.31
N GLY A 151 -1.70 -5.66 9.20
CA GLY A 151 -1.61 -4.23 8.95
C GLY A 151 -1.23 -3.44 10.20
N ALA A 152 -1.23 -2.12 10.07
CA ALA A 152 -0.98 -1.20 11.17
C ALA A 152 -2.26 -0.48 11.62
N ARG A 153 -2.35 -0.16 12.91
CA ARG A 153 -3.31 0.78 13.48
C ARG A 153 -2.57 2.04 13.91
N ARG A 154 -3.03 3.19 13.44
CA ARG A 154 -2.48 4.48 13.78
C ARG A 154 -3.58 5.40 14.30
N ARG A 155 -3.38 5.98 15.49
CA ARG A 155 -4.29 6.91 16.12
C ARG A 155 -3.57 8.22 16.37
N LEU A 156 -4.09 9.28 15.77
CA LEU A 156 -3.60 10.66 15.90
C LEU A 156 -4.65 11.51 16.58
N ARG A 157 -4.25 12.23 17.60
CA ARG A 157 -5.04 13.32 18.17
C ARG A 157 -4.52 14.65 17.61
N PHE A 158 -5.42 15.49 17.19
CA PHE A 158 -5.11 16.82 16.67
C PHE A 158 -5.37 17.87 17.76
N ASP A 159 -4.39 18.67 18.09
CA ASP A 159 -4.47 19.69 19.13
C ASP A 159 -5.03 21.03 18.59
N GLU A 160 -5.18 21.15 17.29
CA GLU A 160 -5.88 22.25 16.62
C GLU A 160 -6.67 21.76 15.40
N ALA A 161 -7.55 22.60 14.88
CA ALA A 161 -8.38 22.27 13.72
C ALA A 161 -7.50 22.03 12.47
N MET A 162 -7.69 20.88 11.86
CA MET A 162 -7.00 20.46 10.63
C MET A 162 -7.94 19.81 9.64
N THR A 163 -7.62 19.92 8.37
CA THR A 163 -8.20 19.10 7.31
C THR A 163 -7.39 17.82 7.18
N VAL A 164 -8.06 16.67 7.21
CA VAL A 164 -7.44 15.36 7.03
C VAL A 164 -7.94 14.72 5.74
N SER A 165 -7.05 14.21 4.92
CA SER A 165 -7.40 13.47 3.70
C SER A 165 -6.68 12.13 3.67
N LEU A 166 -7.38 11.10 3.20
CA LEU A 166 -6.85 9.77 2.99
C LEU A 166 -7.08 9.36 1.55
N LEU A 167 -5.99 9.01 0.85
CA LEU A 167 -6.05 8.31 -0.41
C LEU A 167 -5.63 6.86 -0.15
N SER A 168 -6.58 5.95 -0.25
CA SER A 168 -6.35 4.55 0.11
C SER A 168 -7.33 3.61 -0.59
N ASN A 169 -6.98 2.33 -0.61
CA ASN A 169 -7.75 1.25 -1.22
C ASN A 169 -8.06 0.14 -0.19
N ARG A 170 -8.57 -1.01 -0.65
CA ARG A 170 -8.89 -2.15 0.21
C ARG A 170 -9.85 -1.84 1.37
N ARG A 171 -10.82 -0.95 1.15
CA ARG A 171 -11.86 -0.59 2.13
C ARG A 171 -13.15 -1.41 1.95
N ARG A 172 -13.32 -2.02 0.77
CA ARG A 172 -14.52 -2.82 0.40
C ARG A 172 -14.13 -4.20 -0.14
N VAL A 173 -13.04 -4.26 -0.90
CA VAL A 173 -12.50 -5.50 -1.45
C VAL A 173 -11.26 -5.86 -0.64
N PRO A 174 -11.25 -6.99 0.06
CA PRO A 174 -10.12 -7.39 0.89
C PRO A 174 -8.87 -7.73 0.05
N PRO A 175 -7.68 -7.76 0.65
CA PRO A 175 -6.53 -8.42 0.05
C PRO A 175 -6.85 -9.91 -0.12
N PHE A 176 -6.69 -10.43 -1.32
CA PHE A 176 -7.07 -11.81 -1.63
C PHE A 176 -6.07 -12.83 -1.08
N GLY A 177 -6.57 -13.98 -0.61
CA GLY A 177 -5.78 -15.17 -0.36
C GLY A 177 -5.51 -15.96 -1.64
N LEU A 178 -4.57 -16.91 -1.61
CA LEU A 178 -4.27 -17.84 -2.70
C LEU A 178 -4.35 -19.28 -2.20
N ASP A 179 -4.63 -20.21 -3.12
CA ASP A 179 -4.60 -21.66 -2.90
C ASP A 179 -5.35 -22.14 -1.65
N GLY A 180 -6.52 -21.53 -1.40
CA GLY A 180 -7.37 -21.85 -0.24
C GLY A 180 -7.04 -21.06 1.02
N GLY A 181 -6.07 -20.14 0.98
CA GLY A 181 -5.85 -19.16 2.04
C GLY A 181 -7.00 -18.16 2.13
N GLU A 182 -7.25 -17.66 3.31
CA GLU A 182 -8.30 -16.66 3.56
C GLU A 182 -7.86 -15.27 3.14
N ASP A 183 -8.83 -14.41 2.84
CA ASP A 183 -8.61 -13.01 2.57
C ASP A 183 -8.16 -12.26 3.84
N GLY A 184 -7.31 -11.25 3.66
CA GLY A 184 -6.98 -10.33 4.74
C GLY A 184 -8.13 -9.38 5.07
N ALA A 185 -8.08 -8.75 6.23
CA ALA A 185 -9.11 -7.79 6.66
C ALA A 185 -9.06 -6.48 5.86
N VAL A 186 -10.23 -5.93 5.56
CA VAL A 186 -10.34 -4.61 4.94
C VAL A 186 -9.84 -3.50 5.88
N GLY A 187 -9.28 -2.44 5.29
CA GLY A 187 -8.89 -1.25 6.03
C GLY A 187 -10.12 -0.46 6.53
N ARG A 188 -9.94 0.24 7.64
CA ARG A 188 -10.98 1.08 8.26
C ARG A 188 -10.41 2.43 8.66
N ASN A 189 -11.21 3.47 8.53
CA ASN A 189 -10.88 4.82 8.99
C ASN A 189 -12.10 5.37 9.73
N TRP A 190 -11.88 6.07 10.83
CA TRP A 190 -12.92 6.75 11.58
C TRP A 190 -12.37 8.01 12.24
N VAL A 191 -13.25 8.88 12.66
CA VAL A 191 -12.94 10.06 13.45
C VAL A 191 -13.65 9.90 14.79
N GLU A 192 -12.92 10.02 15.87
CA GLU A 192 -13.48 10.09 17.22
C GLU A 192 -13.53 11.56 17.64
N ARG A 193 -14.71 12.05 17.99
CA ARG A 193 -14.88 13.42 18.47
C ARG A 193 -14.83 13.47 19.99
N THR A 194 -14.53 14.64 20.54
CA THR A 194 -14.45 14.84 21.99
C THR A 194 -15.77 14.61 22.72
N ASP A 195 -16.89 14.64 22.00
CA ASP A 195 -18.24 14.32 22.53
C ASP A 195 -18.59 12.82 22.45
N GLY A 196 -17.67 11.99 22.02
CA GLY A 196 -17.83 10.54 21.92
C GLY A 196 -18.55 10.05 20.66
N THR A 197 -18.77 10.92 19.66
CA THR A 197 -19.37 10.58 18.36
C THR A 197 -18.32 10.28 17.29
#